data_9fdbc34dd0b9338dee914753211af947
#
_entry.id   9fdbc34dd0b9338dee914753211af947
#
_cell.length_a   1.000
_cell.length_b   1.000
_cell.length_c   1.000
_cell.angle_alpha   90.00
_cell.angle_beta   90.00
_cell.angle_gamma   90.00
#
_symmetry.space_group_name_H-M   'P 1'
#
loop_
_entity.id
_entity.type
_entity.pdbx_description
1 polymer ?
#
loop_
_entity_poly.entity_id
_entity_poly.type
_entity_poly.pdbx_seq_one_letter_code
_entity_poly.pdbx_strand_id
1 'polypeptide(L)'
;MGPQSRIVTAIGFACVLLAGCGGAGRGQPTGGIHAKLAYSEGGGLRVVETPAGGAADLAGIQANDVIIAINGASVRELSYQEIVERLRGPVGSSVQLDLFRLGEVRTVVVMRQAYSK
;
A
#
# COMPACT_ATOMS: atom_id res chain seq x y z
N MET A 1 43.13 -14.01 0.65
CA MET A 1 42.59 -13.81 1.12
C MET A 1 41.51 -13.14 0.84
N GLY A 2 41.20 -12.65 1.20
CA GLY A 2 40.09 -12.03 1.04
C GLY A 2 39.58 -11.69 -0.21
N PRO A 3 40.23 -11.33 -0.85
CA PRO A 3 39.82 -10.78 -2.02
C PRO A 3 38.76 -11.52 -2.63
N GLN A 4 39.05 -12.43 -2.84
CA GLN A 4 38.20 -13.11 -3.46
C GLN A 4 36.91 -13.06 -3.17
N SER A 5 36.87 -13.29 -2.30
CA SER A 5 35.62 -13.36 -1.92
C SER A 5 34.73 -12.41 -2.46
N ARG A 6 34.97 -11.48 -2.24
CA ARG A 6 34.10 -10.59 -2.49
C ARG A 6 33.57 -10.55 -3.68
N ILE A 7 34.13 -10.72 -4.31
CA ILE A 7 33.76 -10.63 -5.48
C ILE A 7 32.63 -11.14 -5.79
N VAL A 8 32.74 -11.91 -5.85
CA VAL A 8 31.75 -12.52 -6.18
C VAL A 8 30.62 -12.12 -6.03
N THR A 9 30.55 -12.00 -5.23
CA THR A 9 29.48 -11.63 -4.89
C THR A 9 28.79 -10.75 -5.68
N ALA A 10 29.25 -9.90 -5.71
CA ALA A 10 28.56 -8.92 -6.34
C ALA A 10 27.96 -9.38 -7.45
N ILE A 11 28.51 -9.91 -8.02
CA ILE A 11 28.00 -10.35 -9.06
C ILE A 11 26.78 -10.80 -9.17
N GLY A 12 26.75 -11.70 -8.81
CA GLY A 12 25.59 -12.24 -9.01
C GLY A 12 24.51 -11.38 -8.97
N PHE A 13 24.44 -10.88 -8.16
CA PHE A 13 23.36 -10.21 -7.96
C PHE A 13 22.95 -9.26 -8.88
N ALA A 14 23.68 -8.73 -9.21
CA ALA A 14 23.31 -7.69 -10.00
C ALA A 14 22.47 -8.09 -11.07
N CYS A 15 22.91 -8.72 -11.81
CA CYS A 15 22.19 -9.00 -12.91
C CYS A 15 20.90 -9.39 -12.73
N VAL A 16 20.86 -10.18 -12.05
CA VAL A 16 19.69 -10.62 -11.83
C VAL A 16 18.69 -9.70 -11.83
N LEU A 17 18.83 -8.97 -11.08
CA LEU A 17 17.86 -8.12 -10.91
C LEU A 17 17.38 -7.52 -12.02
N LEU A 18 18.07 -7.11 -12.66
CA LEU A 18 17.65 -6.44 -13.68
C LEU A 18 16.71 -7.06 -14.46
N ALA A 19 17.06 -7.94 -14.86
CA ALA A 19 16.25 -8.59 -15.75
C ALA A 19 14.92 -8.64 -15.23
N GLY A 20 14.84 -9.19 -14.28
CA GLY A 20 13.59 -9.34 -13.78
C GLY A 20 12.87 -8.08 -13.71
N CYS A 21 13.42 -7.22 -13.29
CA CYS A 21 12.76 -6.05 -13.11
C CYS A 21 12.12 -5.58 -14.28
N GLY A 22 12.78 -5.43 -15.18
CA GLY A 22 12.22 -4.87 -16.29
C GLY A 22 10.94 -5.44 -16.70
N GLY A 23 10.95 -6.55 -16.97
CA GLY A 23 9.79 -7.09 -17.49
C GLY A 23 8.66 -7.09 -16.59
N ALA A 24 8.95 -7.34 -15.47
CA ALA A 24 7.90 -7.46 -14.55
C ALA A 24 6.97 -6.32 -14.49
N GLY A 25 7.41 -5.22 -14.55
CA GLY A 25 6.54 -4.13 -14.35
C GLY A 25 5.46 -3.97 -15.32
N ARG A 26 5.69 -4.45 -16.50
CA ARG A 26 4.74 -4.21 -17.40
C ARG A 26 3.60 -5.04 -17.26
N GLY A 27 2.60 -4.78 -17.38
CA GLY A 27 1.47 -5.64 -17.39
C GLY A 27 0.85 -5.99 -16.08
N GLN A 28 1.38 -5.48 -15.00
CA GLN A 28 0.73 -5.79 -13.76
C GLN A 28 -0.51 -4.96 -13.61
N PRO A 29 -1.62 -5.57 -13.27
CA PRO A 29 -2.85 -4.81 -13.08
C PRO A 29 -2.76 -3.95 -11.85
N THR A 30 -3.50 -2.86 -11.87
CA THR A 30 -3.58 -1.97 -10.73
C THR A 30 -4.68 -2.45 -9.81
N GLY A 31 -4.41 -2.42 -8.56
CA GLY A 31 -5.39 -2.80 -7.56
C GLY A 31 -5.56 -1.72 -6.51
N GLY A 32 -6.39 -1.97 -5.56
CA GLY A 32 -6.65 -1.03 -4.48
C GLY A 32 -7.07 -1.75 -3.23
N ILE A 33 -7.51 -0.98 -2.24
CA ILE A 33 -7.81 -1.56 -0.95
C ILE A 33 -9.28 -1.95 -0.77
N HIS A 34 -10.10 -1.68 -1.74
CA HIS A 34 -11.51 -2.08 -1.68
C HIS A 34 -12.21 -1.54 -0.42
N ALA A 35 -12.14 -0.23 -0.26
CA ALA A 35 -12.84 0.45 0.81
C ALA A 35 -13.48 1.68 0.23
N LYS A 36 -14.67 2.03 0.74
CA LYS A 36 -15.29 3.26 0.34
C LYS A 36 -14.86 4.30 1.34
N LEU A 37 -14.30 5.38 0.86
CA LEU A 37 -13.72 6.39 1.74
C LEU A 37 -14.38 7.75 1.53
N ALA A 38 -14.43 8.54 2.58
CA ALA A 38 -14.91 9.90 2.51
C ALA A 38 -13.75 10.82 2.84
N TYR A 39 -13.47 11.74 1.95
CA TYR A 39 -12.38 12.67 2.14
C TYR A 39 -12.92 14.04 2.51
N SER A 40 -12.29 14.67 3.49
CA SER A 40 -12.64 16.03 3.87
C SER A 40 -11.37 16.82 3.97
N GLU A 41 -11.33 17.97 3.30
CA GLU A 41 -10.17 18.79 3.39
C GLU A 41 -10.01 19.19 4.83
N GLY A 42 -8.87 18.98 5.40
CA GLY A 42 -8.65 19.30 6.80
C GLY A 42 -9.25 18.31 7.77
N GLY A 43 -10.19 17.51 7.34
CA GLY A 43 -10.82 16.57 8.24
C GLY A 43 -10.32 15.16 8.12
N GLY A 44 -9.59 14.88 7.09
CA GLY A 44 -9.00 13.57 6.98
C GLY A 44 -9.77 12.62 6.09
N LEU A 45 -9.46 11.37 6.22
CA LEU A 45 -9.96 10.35 5.34
C LEU A 45 -10.65 9.29 6.19
N ARG A 46 -11.95 9.15 6.05
CA ARG A 46 -12.70 8.23 6.88
C ARG A 46 -13.21 7.05 6.07
N VAL A 47 -13.18 5.89 6.66
CA VAL A 47 -13.69 4.69 6.01
C VAL A 47 -15.19 4.64 6.18
N VAL A 48 -15.90 4.56 5.07
CA VAL A 48 -17.35 4.51 5.09
C VAL A 48 -17.83 3.07 5.07
N GLU A 49 -17.18 2.25 4.25
CA GLU A 49 -17.64 0.88 4.10
C GLU A 49 -16.49 0.00 3.64
N THR A 50 -16.45 -1.24 4.12
CA THR A 50 -15.45 -2.20 3.66
C THR A 50 -16.21 -3.43 3.18
N PRO A 51 -16.36 -3.59 1.88
CA PRO A 51 -17.11 -4.73 1.36
C PRO A 51 -16.53 -6.05 1.84
N ALA A 52 -17.40 -6.99 2.14
CA ALA A 52 -16.97 -8.28 2.67
C ALA A 52 -16.01 -8.96 1.71
N GLY A 53 -14.93 -9.49 2.23
CA GLY A 53 -13.94 -10.18 1.42
C GLY A 53 -12.98 -9.29 0.68
N GLY A 54 -13.15 -7.98 0.73
CA GLY A 54 -12.22 -7.08 0.08
C GLY A 54 -10.96 -6.90 0.90
N ALA A 55 -9.95 -6.29 0.29
CA ALA A 55 -8.68 -6.15 0.95
C ALA A 55 -8.75 -5.44 2.29
N ALA A 56 -9.51 -4.37 2.36
CA ALA A 56 -9.62 -3.64 3.63
C ALA A 56 -10.31 -4.49 4.69
N ASP A 57 -11.35 -5.19 4.27
CA ASP A 57 -12.06 -6.06 5.21
C ASP A 57 -11.12 -7.14 5.75
N LEU A 58 -10.34 -7.75 4.87
CA LEU A 58 -9.42 -8.81 5.29
C LEU A 58 -8.33 -8.28 6.21
N ALA A 59 -8.00 -7.02 6.10
CA ALA A 59 -6.98 -6.42 6.96
C ALA A 59 -7.53 -5.95 8.29
N GLY A 60 -8.84 -6.06 8.48
CA GLY A 60 -9.43 -5.64 9.75
C GLY A 60 -9.87 -4.20 9.82
N ILE A 61 -9.91 -3.51 8.70
CA ILE A 61 -10.38 -2.13 8.69
C ILE A 61 -11.89 -2.14 8.80
N GLN A 62 -12.43 -1.21 9.54
CA GLN A 62 -13.88 -1.14 9.76
C GLN A 62 -14.42 0.22 9.42
N ALA A 63 -15.72 0.28 9.18
CA ALA A 63 -16.36 1.55 8.93
C ALA A 63 -16.12 2.48 10.12
N ASN A 64 -15.97 3.74 9.83
CA ASN A 64 -15.70 4.79 10.80
C ASN A 64 -14.24 4.88 11.25
N ASP A 65 -13.38 4.00 10.79
CA ASP A 65 -11.97 4.17 11.05
C ASP A 65 -11.51 5.40 10.28
N VAL A 66 -10.56 6.13 10.83
CA VAL A 66 -10.01 7.30 10.15
C VAL A 66 -8.58 6.96 9.76
N ILE A 67 -8.27 7.11 8.48
CA ILE A 67 -6.93 6.82 8.00
C ILE A 67 -6.11 8.08 8.23
N ILE A 68 -5.08 7.99 9.04
CA ILE A 68 -4.28 9.16 9.36
C ILE A 68 -2.93 9.16 8.65
N ALA A 69 -2.46 8.03 8.18
CA ALA A 69 -1.20 8.00 7.44
C ALA A 69 -1.20 6.84 6.46
N ILE A 70 -0.51 6.99 5.35
CA ILE A 70 -0.40 5.98 4.32
C ILE A 70 1.10 5.79 4.07
N ASN A 71 1.59 4.59 4.34
CA ASN A 71 3.01 4.29 4.22
C ASN A 71 3.87 5.33 4.92
N GLY A 72 3.41 5.76 6.08
CA GLY A 72 4.17 6.71 6.89
C GLY A 72 3.93 8.18 6.58
N ALA A 73 3.23 8.49 5.51
CA ALA A 73 3.00 9.89 5.17
C ALA A 73 1.65 10.34 5.72
N SER A 74 1.64 11.43 6.45
CA SER A 74 0.42 11.91 7.07
C SER A 74 -0.60 12.32 6.01
N VAL A 75 -1.83 11.86 6.16
CA VAL A 75 -2.89 12.18 5.22
C VAL A 75 -3.09 13.68 5.15
N ARG A 76 -2.89 14.39 6.25
CA ARG A 76 -3.09 15.82 6.24
C ARG A 76 -2.14 16.56 5.34
N GLU A 77 -1.01 15.95 5.02
CA GLU A 77 -0.04 16.59 4.16
C GLU A 77 -0.17 16.17 2.71
N LEU A 78 -1.16 15.38 2.39
CA LEU A 78 -1.33 14.87 1.04
C LEU A 78 -2.57 15.47 0.40
N SER A 79 -2.50 15.72 -0.90
CA SER A 79 -3.67 16.16 -1.62
C SER A 79 -4.55 14.94 -1.85
N TYR A 80 -5.78 15.17 -2.23
CA TYR A 80 -6.68 14.07 -2.52
C TYR A 80 -6.09 13.17 -3.61
N GLN A 81 -5.51 13.77 -4.64
CA GLN A 81 -4.93 12.99 -5.71
C GLN A 81 -3.76 12.15 -5.21
N GLU A 82 -2.93 12.71 -4.35
CA GLU A 82 -1.82 11.96 -3.81
C GLU A 82 -2.30 10.79 -2.96
N ILE A 83 -3.38 11.00 -2.21
CA ILE A 83 -3.95 9.94 -1.41
C ILE A 83 -4.38 8.80 -2.32
N VAL A 84 -5.09 9.11 -3.40
CA VAL A 84 -5.57 8.08 -4.31
C VAL A 84 -4.39 7.33 -4.92
N GLU A 85 -3.36 8.06 -5.32
CA GLU A 85 -2.21 7.41 -5.91
C GLU A 85 -1.48 6.49 -4.96
N ARG A 86 -1.43 6.87 -3.68
CA ARG A 86 -0.73 6.03 -2.73
C ARG A 86 -1.52 4.80 -2.34
N LEU A 87 -2.83 4.87 -2.43
CA LEU A 87 -3.65 3.71 -2.11
C LEU A 87 -3.69 2.70 -3.24
N ARG A 88 -3.40 3.12 -4.46
CA ARG A 88 -3.39 2.22 -5.59
C ARG A 88 -2.01 1.66 -5.82
N GLY A 89 -1.92 0.56 -6.45
CA GLY A 89 -0.64 -0.04 -6.80
C GLY A 89 -0.85 -1.40 -7.42
N PRO A 90 0.23 -2.09 -7.72
CA PRO A 90 0.11 -3.40 -8.35
C PRO A 90 -0.65 -4.38 -7.47
N VAL A 91 -1.44 -5.22 -8.09
CA VAL A 91 -2.16 -6.26 -7.36
C VAL A 91 -1.15 -7.12 -6.62
N GLY A 92 -1.43 -7.44 -5.39
CA GLY A 92 -0.54 -8.25 -4.57
C GLY A 92 0.49 -7.47 -3.78
N SER A 93 0.63 -6.16 -4.08
CA SER A 93 1.55 -5.36 -3.29
C SER A 93 0.82 -4.88 -2.04
N SER A 94 1.56 -4.44 -1.05
CA SER A 94 0.96 -4.04 0.21
C SER A 94 1.07 -2.55 0.43
N VAL A 95 0.18 -2.03 1.25
CA VAL A 95 0.25 -0.65 1.67
C VAL A 95 -0.02 -0.64 3.16
N GLN A 96 0.76 0.15 3.90
CA GLN A 96 0.59 0.22 5.32
C GLN A 96 -0.25 1.44 5.66
N LEU A 97 -1.24 1.26 6.50
CA LEU A 97 -2.14 2.34 6.87
C LEU A 97 -2.14 2.48 8.39
N ASP A 98 -2.11 3.72 8.86
CA ASP A 98 -2.30 3.97 10.27
C ASP A 98 -3.71 4.47 10.42
N LEU A 99 -4.46 3.84 11.28
CA LEU A 99 -5.86 4.15 11.50
C LEU A 99 -6.10 4.65 12.91
N PHE A 100 -7.09 5.51 13.05
CA PHE A 100 -7.47 5.97 14.38
C PHE A 100 -8.87 5.40 14.63
N ARG A 101 -9.01 4.62 15.68
CA ARG A 101 -10.26 3.97 16.02
C ARG A 101 -10.47 4.04 17.51
N LEU A 102 -11.59 4.60 17.94
CA LEU A 102 -11.92 4.63 19.36
C LEU A 102 -10.78 5.12 20.25
N GLY A 103 -10.11 6.17 19.80
CA GLY A 103 -9.06 6.76 20.61
C GLY A 103 -7.70 6.12 20.48
N GLU A 104 -7.56 5.11 19.66
CA GLU A 104 -6.29 4.43 19.50
C GLU A 104 -5.80 4.41 18.09
N VAL A 105 -4.49 4.45 17.91
CA VAL A 105 -3.91 4.34 16.59
C VAL A 105 -3.55 2.89 16.34
N ARG A 106 -3.93 2.37 15.19
CA ARG A 106 -3.62 1.01 14.82
C ARG A 106 -2.94 1.00 13.47
N THR A 107 -1.94 0.18 13.30
CA THR A 107 -1.26 0.07 12.01
C THR A 107 -1.67 -1.25 11.37
N VAL A 108 -2.14 -1.19 10.15
CA VAL A 108 -2.52 -2.39 9.43
C VAL A 108 -1.83 -2.42 8.08
N VAL A 109 -1.66 -3.60 7.54
CA VAL A 109 -1.08 -3.78 6.21
C VAL A 109 -2.16 -4.37 5.34
N VAL A 110 -2.42 -3.73 4.22
CA VAL A 110 -3.47 -4.17 3.32
C VAL A 110 -2.83 -4.66 2.03
N MET A 111 -3.23 -5.84 1.57
CA MET A 111 -2.72 -6.36 0.31
C MET A 111 -3.67 -5.92 -0.79
N ARG A 112 -3.16 -5.21 -1.74
CA ARG A 112 -4.01 -4.69 -2.82
C ARG A 112 -4.59 -5.79 -3.65
N GLN A 113 -5.87 -5.65 -3.97
CA GLN A 113 -6.60 -6.62 -4.78
C GLN A 113 -7.03 -5.97 -6.08
N ALA A 114 -7.21 -6.78 -7.10
CA ALA A 114 -7.66 -6.26 -8.38
C ALA A 114 -9.05 -5.66 -8.22
N TYR A 115 -9.33 -4.61 -8.96
CA TYR A 115 -10.67 -4.05 -8.95
C TYR A 115 -11.57 -5.01 -9.69
N SER A 116 -12.75 -5.24 -9.16
CA SER A 116 -13.62 -6.17 -9.82
C SER A 116 -14.32 -5.46 -10.93
N LYS A 117 -14.80 -6.21 -11.84
CA LYS A 117 -15.39 -5.62 -12.95
C LYS A 117 -16.69 -5.60 -12.90
#